data_55abea55460ce7565bc229c796a8dc40
#
_entry.id   55abea55460ce7565bc229c796a8dc40
#
_cell.length_a   1.000
_cell.length_b   1.000
_cell.length_c   1.000
_cell.angle_alpha   90.00
_cell.angle_beta   90.00
_cell.angle_gamma   90.00
#
_symmetry.space_group_name_H-M   'P 1'
#
loop_
_entity.id
_entity.type
_entity.pdbx_description
1 polymer ?
#
loop_
_entity_poly.entity_id
_entity_poly.type
_entity_poly.pdbx_seq_one_letter_code
_entity_poly.pdbx_strand_id
1 'polypeptide(L)' 'MQENLAKGDRVVTIGGIHGKVAAVKNETVIIKISNENEMTVDRVAIAKVKNSSK' A
#
# COMPACT_ATOMS: atom_id res chain seq x y z
N MET A 1 9.54 10.92 -0.51
CA MET A 1 9.01 11.21 -0.47
C MET A 1 8.07 11.23 -1.27
N GLN A 2 7.61 10.73 -1.79
CA GLN A 2 6.83 10.75 -2.51
C GLN A 2 5.88 9.97 -2.33
N GLU A 3 4.92 10.08 -2.50
CA GLU A 3 3.94 9.40 -2.32
C GLU A 3 3.37 8.93 -3.52
N ASN A 4 3.92 8.56 -4.55
CA ASN A 4 3.37 8.03 -5.75
C ASN A 4 3.09 6.58 -5.56
N LEU A 5 1.94 6.22 -5.14
CA LEU A 5 1.54 4.86 -4.97
C LEU A 5 1.06 4.28 -6.28
N ALA A 6 1.51 3.10 -6.61
CA ALA A 6 1.08 2.45 -7.81
C ALA A 6 0.86 0.98 -7.53
N LYS A 7 0.05 0.37 -8.37
CA LYS A 7 -0.22 -1.03 -8.20
C LYS A 7 1.07 -1.81 -8.25
N GLY A 8 1.26 -2.70 -7.34
CA GLY A 8 2.46 -3.50 -7.26
C GLY A 8 3.51 -2.99 -6.30
N ASP A 9 3.36 -1.77 -5.82
CA ASP A 9 4.32 -1.25 -4.87
C ASP A 9 4.11 -1.91 -3.51
N ARG A 10 5.16 -1.98 -2.74
CA ARG A 10 5.04 -2.48 -1.39
C ARG A 10 4.93 -1.34 -0.45
N VAL A 11 4.09 -1.48 0.54
CA VAL A 11 3.86 -0.42 1.50
C VAL A 11 3.83 -0.99 2.90
N VAL A 12 4.06 -0.12 3.86
CA VAL A 12 3.94 -0.47 5.27
C VAL A 12 3.03 0.57 5.88
N THR A 13 2.00 0.13 6.56
CA THR A 13 1.05 1.06 7.15
C THR A 13 1.58 1.56 8.48
N ILE A 14 0.89 2.54 9.03
CA ILE A 14 1.30 3.11 10.28
C ILE A 14 1.35 2.06 11.38
N GLY A 15 0.48 1.09 11.34
CA GLY A 15 0.48 0.06 12.36
C GLY A 15 1.50 -1.03 12.12
N GLY A 16 2.33 -0.89 11.08
CA GLY A 16 3.35 -1.89 10.86
C GLY A 16 2.92 -3.04 9.98
N ILE A 17 1.81 -2.90 9.28
CA ILE A 17 1.34 -3.97 8.44
C ILE A 17 1.95 -3.81 7.06
N HIS A 18 2.57 -4.87 6.58
CA HIS A 18 3.20 -4.86 5.28
C HIS A 18 2.23 -5.39 4.25
N GLY A 19 2.19 -4.77 3.11
CA GLY A 19 1.30 -5.22 2.06
C GLY A 19 1.78 -4.75 0.72
N LYS A 20 1.05 -5.15 -0.32
CA LYS A 20 1.39 -4.78 -1.67
C LYS A 20 0.17 -4.10 -2.26
N VAL A 21 0.37 -3.02 -2.94
CA VAL A 21 -0.74 -2.24 -3.45
C VAL A 21 -1.44 -3.04 -4.54
N ALA A 22 -2.72 -3.26 -4.36
CA ALA A 22 -3.52 -3.93 -5.35
C ALA A 22 -4.28 -2.92 -6.20
N ALA A 23 -4.65 -1.80 -5.62
CA ALA A 23 -5.35 -0.75 -6.36
C ALA A 23 -5.21 0.55 -5.60
N VAL A 24 -5.26 1.63 -6.33
CA VAL A 24 -5.17 2.95 -5.72
C VAL A 24 -6.44 3.70 -6.06
N LYS A 25 -7.05 4.28 -5.05
CA LYS A 25 -8.24 5.07 -5.25
C LYS A 25 -7.95 6.49 -4.81
N ASN A 26 -8.98 7.33 -4.85
CA ASN A 26 -8.76 8.73 -4.56
C ASN A 26 -8.19 8.95 -3.19
N GLU A 27 -8.79 8.38 -2.20
CA GLU A 27 -8.36 8.61 -0.84
C GLU A 27 -7.97 7.35 -0.14
N THR A 28 -8.12 6.22 -0.76
CA THR A 28 -7.82 4.96 -0.13
C THR A 28 -6.97 4.11 -1.04
N VAL A 29 -6.39 3.10 -0.48
CA VAL A 29 -5.55 2.19 -1.22
C VAL A 29 -5.93 0.78 -0.77
N ILE A 30 -6.06 -0.11 -1.72
CA ILE A 30 -6.32 -1.49 -1.39
C ILE A 30 -4.99 -2.21 -1.41
N ILE A 31 -4.61 -2.79 -0.30
CA ILE A 31 -3.35 -3.50 -0.23
C ILE A 31 -3.63 -4.97 0.01
N LYS A 32 -2.76 -5.79 -0.52
CA LYS A 32 -2.91 -7.21 -0.41
C LYS A 32 -1.94 -7.69 0.62
N ILE A 33 -2.43 -8.30 1.66
CA ILE A 33 -1.61 -8.74 2.74
C ILE A 33 -1.16 -10.16 2.53
N SER A 34 -2.00 -10.98 1.96
CA SER A 34 -1.63 -12.34 1.65
C SER A 34 -2.34 -12.72 0.37
N ASN A 35 -2.17 -13.94 -0.07
CA ASN A 35 -2.74 -14.33 -1.34
C ASN A 35 -4.22 -14.14 -1.42
N GLU A 36 -4.89 -14.23 -0.30
CA GLU A 36 -6.31 -14.14 -0.37
C GLU A 36 -6.87 -13.04 0.45
N ASN A 37 -6.07 -12.25 1.10
CA ASN A 37 -6.56 -11.21 1.98
C ASN A 37 -6.14 -9.85 1.50
N GLU A 38 -7.10 -8.96 1.40
CA GLU A 38 -6.85 -7.60 1.02
C GLU A 38 -7.51 -6.70 2.03
N MET A 39 -7.01 -5.52 2.19
CA MET A 39 -7.68 -4.57 3.05
C MET A 39 -7.59 -3.20 2.43
N THR A 40 -8.57 -2.39 2.70
CA THR A 40 -8.60 -1.02 2.23
C THR A 40 -8.14 -0.12 3.37
N VAL A 41 -7.16 0.71 3.08
CA VAL A 41 -6.66 1.64 4.08
C VAL A 41 -6.66 3.03 3.49
N ASP A 42 -6.69 4.02 4.35
CA ASP A 42 -6.59 5.39 3.87
C ASP A 42 -5.18 5.63 3.39
N ARG A 43 -5.04 6.49 2.41
CA ARG A 43 -3.71 6.80 1.92
C ARG A 43 -2.84 7.36 3.02
N VAL A 44 -3.44 8.13 3.92
CA VAL A 44 -2.65 8.70 5.00
C VAL A 44 -2.17 7.66 5.99
N ALA A 45 -2.71 6.46 5.92
CA ALA A 45 -2.28 5.40 6.82
C ALA A 45 -1.04 4.69 6.31
N ILE A 46 -0.57 5.04 5.13
CA ILE A 46 0.64 4.43 4.61
C ILE A 46 1.84 5.14 5.20
N ALA A 47 2.64 4.43 5.94
CA ALA A 47 3.80 5.03 6.58
C ALA A 47 5.01 5.02 5.67
N LYS A 48 5.16 3.98 4.87
CA LYS A 48 6.31 3.88 3.99
C LYS A 48 5.90 3.24 2.69
N VAL A 49 6.54 3.63 1.62
CA VAL A 49 6.31 3.06 0.32
C VAL A 49 7.65 2.56 -0.18
N LYS A 50 7.71 1.27 -0.52
CA LYS A 50 8.91 0.73 -1.08
C LYS A 50 8.64 0.34 -2.49
N ASN A 51 9.39 0.93 -3.41
CA ASN A 51 9.22 0.58 -4.77
C ASN A 51 9.97 -0.65 -5.04
N SER A 52 9.38 -1.60 -5.68
CA SER A 52 10.08 -2.80 -5.94
C SER A 52 10.82 -2.71 -7.20
N SER A 53 10.86 -1.63 -7.83
CA SER A 53 11.54 -1.61 -9.05
C SER A 53 12.96 -1.61 -8.81
N LYS A 54 13.36 -1.65 -8.30
CA LYS A 54 14.56 -1.71 -8.37
C LYS A 54 14.91 -1.98 -8.02
#